data_c8bf505c48bfc85016a50e36a6091229
#
_entry.id   c8bf505c48bfc85016a50e36a6091229
#
_cell.length_a   1.000
_cell.length_b   1.000
_cell.length_c   1.000
_cell.angle_alpha   90.00
_cell.angle_beta   90.00
_cell.angle_gamma   90.00
#
_symmetry.space_group_name_H-M   'P 1'
#
loop_
_entity.id
_entity.type
_entity.pdbx_description
1 polymer ?
#
loop_
_entity_poly.entity_id
_entity_poly.type
_entity_poly.pdbx_seq_one_letter_code
_entity_poly.pdbx_strand_id
1 'polypeptide(L)'
;MKKKIKTFEILSMFSIIFLIGCGGGSSGTSEEITTPIVTPPPVNNTPSCSTTDYPNLKYCTVKHLDLDREFYVYAPIGLNSYAPLLFNLHGYRRQALDFLGYSGFQSLADQENFLVIYPQGSILPSTGQPHWNDSGWTSESPANDIEFISSLIDWAYSEYLINLGRVYATGKSNGGKMSYHLACNLGY
;
A
#
# COMPACT_ATOMS: atom_id res chain seq x y z
N MET A 1 -7.01 -54.60 -14.41
CA MET A 1 -8.11 -53.62 -14.27
C MET A 1 -7.51 -52.25 -13.95
N LYS A 2 -7.46 -51.33 -14.94
CA LYS A 2 -6.92 -49.98 -14.76
C LYS A 2 -8.07 -49.03 -14.42
N LYS A 3 -8.07 -48.48 -13.19
CA LYS A 3 -9.02 -47.42 -12.79
C LYS A 3 -8.58 -46.10 -13.40
N LYS A 4 -9.41 -45.52 -14.27
CA LYS A 4 -9.26 -44.16 -14.78
C LYS A 4 -9.74 -43.18 -13.68
N ILE A 5 -8.84 -42.28 -13.27
CA ILE A 5 -9.17 -41.15 -12.43
C ILE A 5 -9.71 -40.05 -13.35
N LYS A 6 -10.97 -39.65 -13.14
CA LYS A 6 -11.57 -38.48 -13.82
C LYS A 6 -11.07 -37.22 -13.17
N THR A 7 -10.39 -36.38 -13.94
CA THR A 7 -10.03 -35.01 -13.56
C THR A 7 -11.33 -34.19 -13.48
N PHE A 8 -11.60 -33.64 -12.32
CA PHE A 8 -12.71 -32.71 -12.09
C PHE A 8 -12.18 -31.31 -12.39
N GLU A 9 -12.59 -30.75 -13.53
CA GLU A 9 -12.34 -29.36 -13.83
C GLU A 9 -13.29 -28.49 -12.99
N ILE A 10 -12.72 -27.81 -11.98
CA ILE A 10 -13.44 -26.77 -11.26
C ILE A 10 -13.32 -25.48 -12.06
N LEU A 11 -14.36 -25.20 -12.83
CA LEU A 11 -14.55 -23.92 -13.51
C LEU A 11 -14.92 -22.87 -12.45
N SER A 12 -13.89 -22.20 -11.89
CA SER A 12 -14.07 -21.08 -11.00
C SER A 12 -14.54 -19.86 -11.81
N MET A 13 -15.84 -19.60 -11.80
CA MET A 13 -16.42 -18.34 -12.27
C MET A 13 -16.03 -17.23 -11.29
N PHE A 14 -14.91 -16.56 -11.55
CA PHE A 14 -14.62 -15.28 -10.94
C PHE A 14 -15.51 -14.22 -11.60
N SER A 15 -16.60 -13.87 -10.95
CA SER A 15 -17.37 -12.66 -11.27
C SER A 15 -16.51 -11.45 -10.91
N ILE A 16 -15.88 -10.88 -11.92
CA ILE A 16 -15.20 -9.56 -11.80
C ILE A 16 -16.33 -8.53 -11.84
N ILE A 17 -16.72 -8.03 -10.67
CA ILE A 17 -17.57 -6.85 -10.57
C ILE A 17 -16.68 -5.64 -10.79
N PHE A 18 -16.68 -5.10 -12.02
CA PHE A 18 -16.17 -3.77 -12.30
C PHE A 18 -17.13 -2.75 -11.68
N LEU A 19 -16.83 -2.27 -10.48
CA LEU A 19 -17.44 -1.04 -9.97
C LEU A 19 -16.68 0.15 -10.58
N ILE A 20 -17.17 0.64 -11.70
CA ILE A 20 -16.83 1.95 -12.24
C ILE A 20 -17.48 2.98 -11.32
N GLY A 21 -16.70 3.60 -10.45
CA GLY A 21 -17.21 4.57 -9.49
C GLY A 21 -16.21 5.67 -9.15
N CYS A 22 -15.70 6.38 -10.16
CA CYS A 22 -15.23 7.75 -10.04
C CYS A 22 -15.88 8.56 -11.17
N GLY A 23 -17.15 8.92 -10.98
CA GLY A 23 -17.94 9.66 -11.96
C GLY A 23 -18.00 11.14 -11.61
N GLY A 24 -17.32 11.98 -12.37
CA GLY A 24 -17.46 13.42 -12.42
C GLY A 24 -17.22 13.90 -13.84
N GLY A 25 -18.18 13.69 -14.73
CA GLY A 25 -18.13 14.22 -16.08
C GLY A 25 -18.56 15.67 -16.11
N SER A 26 -17.66 16.57 -16.46
CA SER A 26 -18.01 17.90 -16.99
C SER A 26 -17.37 18.06 -18.36
N SER A 27 -18.21 18.14 -19.38
CA SER A 27 -17.82 18.49 -20.74
C SER A 27 -17.46 19.98 -20.81
N GLY A 28 -16.19 20.30 -21.01
CA GLY A 28 -15.68 21.64 -21.22
C GLY A 28 -14.57 21.62 -22.24
N THR A 29 -14.70 22.41 -23.26
CA THR A 29 -13.83 22.70 -24.40
C THR A 29 -12.35 22.76 -24.04
N SER A 30 -11.54 22.11 -24.89
CA SER A 30 -10.08 22.06 -24.85
C SER A 30 -9.47 23.46 -25.04
N GLU A 31 -8.95 24.05 -23.98
CA GLU A 31 -7.88 25.02 -24.01
C GLU A 31 -6.64 24.34 -23.41
N GLU A 32 -5.60 24.24 -24.23
CA GLU A 32 -4.30 23.67 -23.86
C GLU A 32 -3.57 24.64 -22.93
N ILE A 33 -3.87 24.55 -21.62
CA ILE A 33 -3.14 25.28 -20.60
C ILE A 33 -1.90 24.44 -20.26
N THR A 34 -0.77 24.78 -20.88
CA THR A 34 0.54 24.34 -20.44
C THR A 34 0.86 24.98 -19.08
N THR A 35 0.39 24.37 -18.01
CA THR A 35 0.89 24.67 -16.69
C THR A 35 2.30 24.14 -16.55
N PRO A 36 3.29 24.93 -16.09
CA PRO A 36 4.62 24.41 -15.81
C PRO A 36 4.50 23.30 -14.76
N ILE A 37 5.06 22.13 -15.08
CA ILE A 37 5.22 21.03 -14.10
C ILE A 37 6.14 21.58 -13.02
N VAL A 38 5.56 22.04 -11.93
CA VAL A 38 6.30 22.35 -10.70
C VAL A 38 6.62 20.99 -10.08
N THR A 39 7.79 20.45 -10.45
CA THR A 39 8.36 19.33 -9.70
C THR A 39 8.59 19.81 -8.26
N PRO A 40 7.96 19.21 -7.25
CA PRO A 40 8.28 19.53 -5.87
C PRO A 40 9.77 19.27 -5.64
N PRO A 41 10.45 20.05 -4.79
CA PRO A 41 11.86 19.83 -4.49
C PRO A 41 12.02 18.39 -3.97
N PRO A 42 13.09 17.68 -4.34
CA PRO A 42 13.34 16.33 -3.85
C PRO A 42 13.46 16.40 -2.33
N VAL A 43 12.47 15.87 -1.64
CA VAL A 43 12.53 15.71 -0.18
C VAL A 43 13.50 14.55 0.03
N ASN A 44 14.76 14.87 0.40
CA ASN A 44 15.84 13.91 0.67
C ASN A 44 15.58 13.14 1.99
N ASN A 45 14.42 12.48 2.09
CA ASN A 45 14.07 11.66 3.23
C ASN A 45 14.10 10.18 2.83
N THR A 46 15.32 9.66 2.63
CA THR A 46 15.50 8.23 2.43
C THR A 46 15.18 7.50 3.73
N PRO A 47 14.31 6.47 3.72
CA PRO A 47 14.04 5.66 4.88
C PRO A 47 15.32 5.03 5.46
N SER A 48 15.43 5.05 6.79
CA SER A 48 16.46 4.32 7.54
C SER A 48 15.86 3.01 8.04
N CYS A 49 16.46 1.89 7.65
CA CYS A 49 15.94 0.56 7.97
C CYS A 49 16.92 -0.25 8.81
N SER A 50 16.40 -1.00 9.78
CA SER A 50 17.10 -1.97 10.60
C SER A 50 16.47 -3.36 10.49
N THR A 51 17.25 -4.40 10.72
CA THR A 51 16.73 -5.76 10.84
C THR A 51 15.92 -5.92 12.12
N THR A 52 14.94 -6.80 12.11
CA THR A 52 14.16 -7.20 13.29
C THR A 52 14.49 -8.64 13.69
N ASP A 53 13.94 -9.12 14.80
CA ASP A 53 14.05 -10.52 15.21
C ASP A 53 13.25 -11.49 14.30
N TYR A 54 12.37 -10.94 13.44
CA TYR A 54 11.63 -11.72 12.45
C TYR A 54 12.45 -11.86 11.17
N PRO A 55 12.66 -13.07 10.65
CA PRO A 55 13.35 -13.28 9.38
C PRO A 55 12.71 -12.47 8.23
N ASN A 56 13.56 -11.89 7.39
CA ASN A 56 13.14 -11.16 6.18
C ASN A 56 12.26 -9.92 6.41
N LEU A 57 12.13 -9.48 7.67
CA LEU A 57 11.40 -8.30 8.08
C LEU A 57 12.37 -7.19 8.51
N LYS A 58 12.22 -6.01 7.94
CA LYS A 58 12.91 -4.80 8.37
C LYS A 58 11.93 -3.82 9.00
N TYR A 59 12.36 -3.10 10.01
CA TYR A 59 11.70 -1.92 10.55
C TYR A 59 12.36 -0.67 9.96
N CYS A 60 11.57 0.24 9.42
CA CYS A 60 12.05 1.44 8.77
C CYS A 60 11.38 2.69 9.33
N THR A 61 12.15 3.77 9.42
CA THR A 61 11.67 5.09 9.80
C THR A 61 11.99 6.10 8.71
N VAL A 62 11.14 7.08 8.54
CA VAL A 62 11.34 8.17 7.58
C VAL A 62 10.65 9.43 8.07
N LYS A 63 11.27 10.59 7.85
CA LYS A 63 10.59 11.85 8.02
C LYS A 63 9.82 12.17 6.74
N HIS A 64 8.50 12.25 6.83
CA HIS A 64 7.64 12.60 5.70
C HIS A 64 6.88 13.88 6.03
N LEU A 65 7.14 14.94 5.26
CA LEU A 65 6.76 16.29 5.63
C LEU A 65 7.29 16.60 7.05
N ASP A 66 6.45 17.02 7.96
CA ASP A 66 6.84 17.32 9.34
C ASP A 66 6.58 16.16 10.33
N LEU A 67 6.15 14.98 9.82
CA LEU A 67 5.84 13.82 10.63
C LEU A 67 6.93 12.76 10.56
N ASP A 68 7.27 12.21 11.72
CA ASP A 68 8.06 10.99 11.79
C ASP A 68 7.12 9.81 11.48
N ARG A 69 7.45 9.07 10.41
CA ARG A 69 6.66 7.92 9.94
C ARG A 69 7.48 6.65 10.05
N GLU A 70 6.80 5.56 10.24
CA GLU A 70 7.41 4.24 10.35
C GLU A 70 6.66 3.20 9.53
N PHE A 71 7.36 2.15 9.15
CA PHE A 71 6.77 1.02 8.43
C PHE A 71 7.64 -0.23 8.59
N TYR A 72 7.02 -1.38 8.36
CA TYR A 72 7.73 -2.64 8.23
C TYR A 72 7.71 -3.08 6.78
N VAL A 73 8.82 -3.67 6.32
CA VAL A 73 8.91 -4.25 4.99
C VAL A 73 9.33 -5.72 5.09
N TYR A 74 8.53 -6.58 4.51
CA TYR A 74 8.80 -7.99 4.38
C TYR A 74 9.18 -8.31 2.95
N ALA A 75 10.42 -8.79 2.76
CA ALA A 75 10.95 -9.20 1.47
C ALA A 75 11.28 -10.69 1.50
N PRO A 76 10.58 -11.56 0.76
CA PRO A 76 10.91 -12.98 0.65
C PRO A 76 12.37 -13.22 0.25
N ILE A 77 12.95 -14.34 0.71
CA ILE A 77 14.27 -14.74 0.24
C ILE A 77 14.19 -14.99 -1.27
N GLY A 78 15.10 -14.37 -2.02
CA GLY A 78 15.09 -14.48 -3.48
C GLY A 78 13.95 -13.71 -4.15
N LEU A 79 13.53 -12.58 -3.56
CA LEU A 79 12.58 -11.68 -4.20
C LEU A 79 13.06 -11.31 -5.60
N ASN A 80 12.23 -11.56 -6.61
CA ASN A 80 12.56 -11.31 -8.01
C ASN A 80 12.55 -9.80 -8.31
N SER A 81 13.38 -9.35 -9.23
CA SER A 81 13.20 -8.04 -9.85
C SER A 81 11.83 -7.96 -10.52
N TYR A 82 11.20 -6.78 -10.46
CA TYR A 82 9.85 -6.53 -10.94
C TYR A 82 8.75 -7.35 -10.22
N ALA A 83 9.02 -7.75 -8.97
CA ALA A 83 8.00 -8.35 -8.11
C ALA A 83 6.84 -7.37 -7.84
N PRO A 84 5.62 -7.87 -7.60
CA PRO A 84 4.52 -7.04 -7.12
C PRO A 84 4.82 -6.43 -5.75
N LEU A 85 4.16 -5.31 -5.46
CA LEU A 85 4.14 -4.70 -4.13
C LEU A 85 2.72 -4.73 -3.56
N LEU A 86 2.59 -5.15 -2.31
CA LEU A 86 1.35 -5.08 -1.54
C LEU A 86 1.53 -4.17 -0.32
N PHE A 87 0.70 -3.14 -0.20
CA PHE A 87 0.50 -2.41 1.06
C PHE A 87 -0.59 -3.08 1.88
N ASN A 88 -0.31 -3.35 3.16
CA ASN A 88 -1.28 -3.92 4.08
C ASN A 88 -1.55 -2.97 5.25
N LEU A 89 -2.70 -2.30 5.22
CA LEU A 89 -3.05 -1.16 6.06
C LEU A 89 -3.86 -1.58 7.29
N HIS A 90 -3.35 -1.28 8.48
CA HIS A 90 -4.03 -1.60 9.73
C HIS A 90 -5.33 -0.80 9.92
N GLY A 91 -6.20 -1.27 10.79
CA GLY A 91 -7.41 -0.56 11.18
C GLY A 91 -7.13 0.56 12.21
N TYR A 92 -8.11 1.42 12.45
CA TYR A 92 -8.06 2.42 13.51
C TYR A 92 -7.68 1.80 14.86
N ARG A 93 -6.83 2.49 15.64
CA ARG A 93 -6.31 2.07 16.95
C ARG A 93 -5.42 0.82 16.90
N ARG A 94 -4.89 0.44 15.73
CA ARG A 94 -4.01 -0.72 15.57
C ARG A 94 -2.60 -0.31 15.20
N GLN A 95 -1.67 -1.19 15.54
CA GLN A 95 -0.27 -1.03 15.13
C GLN A 95 0.01 -1.85 13.87
N ALA A 96 0.93 -1.38 13.05
CA ALA A 96 1.37 -2.11 11.85
C ALA A 96 1.93 -3.50 12.21
N LEU A 97 2.69 -3.59 13.31
CA LEU A 97 3.28 -4.85 13.78
C LEU A 97 2.23 -5.88 14.19
N ASP A 98 1.17 -5.46 14.90
CA ASP A 98 0.06 -6.35 15.27
C ASP A 98 -0.65 -6.87 14.03
N PHE A 99 -0.82 -6.00 13.03
CA PHE A 99 -1.52 -6.32 11.81
C PHE A 99 -0.71 -7.24 10.90
N LEU A 100 0.61 -7.13 10.95
CA LEU A 100 1.55 -8.05 10.30
C LEU A 100 1.29 -9.49 10.76
N GLY A 101 1.23 -9.74 12.07
CA GLY A 101 0.94 -11.07 12.62
C GLY A 101 -0.48 -11.56 12.32
N TYR A 102 -1.46 -10.64 12.26
CA TYR A 102 -2.87 -10.97 12.01
C TYR A 102 -3.15 -11.35 10.55
N SER A 103 -2.47 -10.72 9.60
CA SER A 103 -2.85 -10.78 8.18
C SER A 103 -2.34 -12.03 7.44
N GLY A 104 -1.23 -12.63 7.90
CA GLY A 104 -0.65 -13.83 7.29
C GLY A 104 -0.03 -13.63 5.90
N PHE A 105 0.14 -12.38 5.43
CA PHE A 105 0.66 -12.11 4.09
C PHE A 105 2.13 -12.49 3.90
N GLN A 106 2.92 -12.68 4.97
CA GLN A 106 4.31 -13.12 4.84
C GLN A 106 4.39 -14.50 4.18
N SER A 107 3.58 -15.46 4.66
CA SER A 107 3.55 -16.81 4.09
C SER A 107 3.11 -16.82 2.62
N LEU A 108 2.15 -15.95 2.27
CA LEU A 108 1.72 -15.82 0.89
C LEU A 108 2.78 -15.13 0.02
N ALA A 109 3.49 -14.14 0.58
CA ALA A 109 4.59 -13.47 -0.10
C ALA A 109 5.74 -14.42 -0.42
N ASP A 110 6.06 -15.36 0.50
CA ASP A 110 7.05 -16.41 0.25
C ASP A 110 6.64 -17.35 -0.88
N GLN A 111 5.35 -17.67 -1.00
CA GLN A 111 4.83 -18.56 -2.03
C GLN A 111 4.73 -17.91 -3.41
N GLU A 112 4.26 -16.65 -3.45
CA GLU A 112 3.91 -15.94 -4.69
C GLU A 112 4.94 -14.88 -5.10
N ASN A 113 6.02 -14.72 -4.32
CA ASN A 113 7.16 -13.84 -4.59
C ASN A 113 6.76 -12.37 -4.81
N PHE A 114 6.23 -11.72 -3.77
CA PHE A 114 5.92 -10.30 -3.77
C PHE A 114 6.40 -9.59 -2.50
N LEU A 115 6.68 -8.29 -2.61
CA LEU A 115 7.06 -7.43 -1.50
C LEU A 115 5.82 -7.02 -0.70
N VAL A 116 5.91 -7.02 0.63
CA VAL A 116 4.82 -6.49 1.50
C VAL A 116 5.35 -5.34 2.34
N ILE A 117 4.64 -4.23 2.31
CA ILE A 117 4.88 -3.10 3.22
C ILE A 117 3.70 -2.97 4.17
N TYR A 118 3.99 -2.85 5.46
CA TYR A 118 3.05 -2.61 6.55
C TYR A 118 3.34 -1.21 7.12
N PRO A 119 2.77 -0.16 6.55
CA PRO A 119 3.03 1.18 7.07
C PRO A 119 2.23 1.43 8.34
N GLN A 120 2.76 2.32 9.20
CA GLN A 120 2.09 2.77 10.40
C GLN A 120 1.35 4.07 10.13
N GLY A 121 0.07 4.10 10.41
CA GLY A 121 -0.74 5.31 10.38
C GLY A 121 -0.35 6.29 11.48
N SER A 122 -0.48 7.58 11.22
CA SER A 122 -0.16 8.65 12.16
C SER A 122 -1.13 8.68 13.36
N ILE A 123 -0.81 9.48 14.36
CA ILE A 123 -1.69 9.68 15.53
C ILE A 123 -2.73 10.75 15.21
N LEU A 124 -4.02 10.42 15.38
CA LEU A 124 -5.12 11.37 15.26
C LEU A 124 -5.12 12.30 16.48
N PRO A 125 -4.98 13.62 16.30
CA PRO A 125 -4.82 14.54 17.44
C PRO A 125 -5.98 14.51 18.44
N SER A 126 -7.21 14.40 17.97
CA SER A 126 -8.41 14.40 18.81
C SER A 126 -8.55 13.17 19.70
N THR A 127 -7.95 12.03 19.33
CA THR A 127 -8.13 10.77 20.04
C THR A 127 -6.85 10.15 20.59
N GLY A 128 -5.69 10.63 20.14
CA GLY A 128 -4.40 10.06 20.47
C GLY A 128 -4.18 8.64 19.92
N GLN A 129 -4.92 8.25 18.87
CA GLN A 129 -4.92 6.88 18.35
C GLN A 129 -4.36 6.80 16.92
N PRO A 130 -3.67 5.69 16.57
CA PRO A 130 -3.22 5.45 15.20
C PRO A 130 -4.39 5.39 14.22
N HIS A 131 -4.23 6.03 13.06
CA HIS A 131 -5.26 6.13 12.03
C HIS A 131 -4.66 6.37 10.65
N TRP A 132 -5.52 6.28 9.63
CA TRP A 132 -5.29 6.75 8.27
C TRP A 132 -6.21 7.92 7.99
N ASN A 133 -5.67 8.97 7.37
CA ASN A 133 -6.47 10.09 6.88
C ASN A 133 -7.14 9.69 5.57
N ASP A 134 -8.35 9.14 5.66
CA ASP A 134 -9.17 8.71 4.54
C ASP A 134 -10.13 9.81 4.03
N SER A 135 -9.88 11.07 4.42
CA SER A 135 -10.70 12.25 4.12
C SER A 135 -12.16 12.17 4.59
N GLY A 136 -12.51 11.15 5.38
CA GLY A 136 -13.80 11.01 6.01
C GLY A 136 -13.85 11.63 7.41
N TRP A 137 -14.14 10.80 8.41
CA TRP A 137 -14.19 11.21 9.83
C TRP A 137 -12.81 11.57 10.41
N THR A 138 -11.72 11.29 9.70
CA THR A 138 -10.34 11.62 10.05
C THR A 138 -9.81 12.86 9.33
N SER A 139 -10.69 13.67 8.71
CA SER A 139 -10.33 14.84 7.91
C SER A 139 -9.58 15.94 8.70
N GLU A 140 -9.65 15.95 10.03
CA GLU A 140 -8.88 16.84 10.91
C GLU A 140 -7.40 16.43 11.03
N SER A 141 -7.03 15.26 10.53
CA SER A 141 -5.64 14.80 10.58
C SER A 141 -4.74 15.68 9.73
N PRO A 142 -3.58 16.10 10.24
CA PRO A 142 -2.59 16.81 9.44
C PRO A 142 -1.81 15.89 8.49
N ALA A 143 -1.99 14.56 8.59
CA ALA A 143 -1.22 13.61 7.81
C ALA A 143 -1.69 13.58 6.35
N ASN A 144 -0.74 13.67 5.42
CA ASN A 144 -0.96 13.36 4.01
C ASN A 144 -0.55 11.91 3.74
N ASP A 145 -1.46 10.96 4.05
CA ASP A 145 -1.16 9.54 3.90
C ASP A 145 -1.08 9.08 2.44
N ILE A 146 -1.73 9.79 1.50
CA ILE A 146 -1.60 9.49 0.07
C ILE A 146 -0.17 9.75 -0.39
N GLU A 147 0.39 10.92 -0.07
CA GLU A 147 1.75 11.28 -0.44
C GLU A 147 2.78 10.39 0.28
N PHE A 148 2.53 10.04 1.54
CA PHE A 148 3.38 9.10 2.27
C PHE A 148 3.44 7.74 1.57
N ILE A 149 2.31 7.14 1.21
CA ILE A 149 2.28 5.85 0.49
C ILE A 149 2.92 5.99 -0.89
N SER A 150 2.69 7.10 -1.61
CA SER A 150 3.36 7.36 -2.88
C SER A 150 4.89 7.38 -2.73
N SER A 151 5.40 8.06 -1.70
CA SER A 151 6.85 8.09 -1.42
C SER A 151 7.42 6.70 -1.09
N LEU A 152 6.64 5.84 -0.44
CA LEU A 152 7.03 4.45 -0.19
C LEU A 152 7.04 3.58 -1.47
N ILE A 153 6.19 3.88 -2.46
CA ILE A 153 6.24 3.21 -3.77
C ILE A 153 7.55 3.55 -4.48
N ASP A 154 7.93 4.84 -4.51
CA ASP A 154 9.17 5.31 -5.14
C ASP A 154 10.40 4.71 -4.44
N TRP A 155 10.40 4.68 -3.11
CA TRP A 155 11.45 4.03 -2.34
C TRP A 155 11.53 2.52 -2.60
N ALA A 156 10.41 1.81 -2.61
CA ALA A 156 10.37 0.38 -2.89
C ALA A 156 10.84 0.06 -4.31
N TYR A 157 10.54 0.92 -5.27
CA TYR A 157 11.09 0.79 -6.64
C TYR A 157 12.61 0.95 -6.65
N SER A 158 13.13 1.96 -5.96
CA SER A 158 14.57 2.21 -5.88
C SER A 158 15.34 1.09 -5.17
N GLU A 159 14.78 0.55 -4.09
CA GLU A 159 15.45 -0.40 -3.19
C GLU A 159 15.29 -1.86 -3.65
N TYR A 160 14.12 -2.22 -4.20
CA TYR A 160 13.75 -3.60 -4.52
C TYR A 160 13.43 -3.83 -6.00
N LEU A 161 13.45 -2.79 -6.85
CA LEU A 161 13.08 -2.87 -8.27
C LEU A 161 11.70 -3.51 -8.49
N ILE A 162 10.70 -3.09 -7.71
CA ILE A 162 9.32 -3.58 -7.84
C ILE A 162 8.70 -3.24 -9.19
N ASN A 163 7.62 -3.91 -9.57
CA ASN A 163 6.84 -3.60 -10.75
C ASN A 163 5.80 -2.50 -10.43
N LEU A 164 6.02 -1.28 -10.93
CA LEU A 164 5.10 -0.15 -10.71
C LEU A 164 3.69 -0.37 -11.28
N GLY A 165 3.52 -1.22 -12.29
CA GLY A 165 2.21 -1.63 -12.80
C GLY A 165 1.51 -2.71 -11.96
N ARG A 166 2.13 -3.17 -10.87
CA ARG A 166 1.61 -4.23 -9.98
C ARG A 166 1.72 -3.82 -8.52
N VAL A 167 1.21 -2.64 -8.19
CA VAL A 167 1.12 -2.10 -6.82
C VAL A 167 -0.32 -2.25 -6.34
N TYR A 168 -0.48 -2.87 -5.18
CA TYR A 168 -1.77 -3.20 -4.60
C TYR A 168 -1.86 -2.67 -3.17
N ALA A 169 -3.08 -2.38 -2.72
CA ALA A 169 -3.36 -2.02 -1.33
C ALA A 169 -4.53 -2.82 -0.80
N THR A 170 -4.41 -3.27 0.44
CA THR A 170 -5.47 -3.92 1.20
C THR A 170 -5.45 -3.41 2.64
N GLY A 171 -6.53 -3.58 3.36
CA GLY A 171 -6.58 -3.17 4.75
C GLY A 171 -7.89 -3.51 5.44
N LYS A 172 -7.92 -3.28 6.75
CA LYS A 172 -9.09 -3.53 7.59
C LYS A 172 -9.70 -2.22 8.07
N SER A 173 -11.04 -2.08 8.01
CA SER A 173 -11.78 -0.93 8.56
C SER A 173 -11.26 0.41 7.98
N ASN A 174 -10.71 1.31 8.80
CA ASN A 174 -10.09 2.57 8.36
C ASN A 174 -8.96 2.33 7.34
N GLY A 175 -8.12 1.28 7.50
CA GLY A 175 -7.14 0.89 6.49
C GLY A 175 -7.78 0.40 5.19
N GLY A 176 -8.94 -0.26 5.25
CA GLY A 176 -9.72 -0.63 4.06
C GLY A 176 -10.26 0.60 3.32
N LYS A 177 -10.78 1.60 4.05
CA LYS A 177 -11.19 2.89 3.44
C LYS A 177 -10.00 3.61 2.80
N MET A 178 -8.85 3.61 3.49
CA MET A 178 -7.63 4.18 2.94
C MET A 178 -7.19 3.48 1.66
N SER A 179 -7.35 2.15 1.55
CA SER A 179 -7.06 1.43 0.31
C SER A 179 -7.89 1.92 -0.87
N TYR A 180 -9.18 2.20 -0.68
CA TYR A 180 -10.03 2.84 -1.70
C TYR A 180 -9.56 4.26 -2.01
N HIS A 181 -9.21 5.03 -0.97
CA HIS A 181 -8.75 6.40 -1.14
C HIS A 181 -7.45 6.45 -1.96
N LEU A 182 -6.53 5.52 -1.73
CA LEU A 182 -5.31 5.37 -2.53
C LEU A 182 -5.64 5.02 -3.98
N ALA A 183 -6.53 4.08 -4.24
CA ALA A 183 -6.91 3.68 -5.59
C ALA A 183 -7.52 4.83 -6.40
N CYS A 184 -8.27 5.73 -5.75
CA CYS A 184 -8.85 6.91 -6.40
C CYS A 184 -7.83 8.03 -6.68
N ASN A 185 -6.72 8.09 -5.93
CA ASN A 185 -5.75 9.20 -6.00
C ASN A 185 -4.40 8.80 -6.62
N LEU A 186 -4.02 7.52 -6.54
CA LEU A 186 -2.77 6.99 -7.06
C LEU A 186 -3.00 5.96 -8.19
N GLY A 187 -4.21 5.93 -8.79
CA GLY A 187 -4.52 5.02 -9.89
C GLY A 187 -3.57 5.25 -11.08
N TYR A 188 -2.85 4.20 -11.44
CA TYR A 188 -1.96 4.14 -12.59
C TYR A 188 -2.66 3.46 -13.76
#